data_6c67ffb3de3e758e404e34225f61fa1d
#
_entry.id   6c67ffb3de3e758e404e34225f61fa1d
#
_cell.length_a   1.000
_cell.length_b   1.000
_cell.length_c   1.000
_cell.angle_alpha   90.00
_cell.angle_beta   90.00
_cell.angle_gamma   90.00
#
_symmetry.space_group_name_H-M   'P 1'
#
loop_
_entity.id
_entity.type
_entity.pdbx_description
1 polymer ?
#
loop_
_entity_poly.entity_id
_entity_poly.type
_entity_poly.pdbx_seq_one_letter_code
_entity_poly.pdbx_strand_id
1 'polypeptide(L)'
;MAPLARVHPSTRTKHFKCGLAYDKKIDLRNPSGKRWIDTERACHVRWQQTEKAMAEKPKRVRKAVLPAAGLGTRFLPATKAQPKEMLPVVDKPLIQYVVEECVASGIDNIIVVTGKGKNAIEDHFDSSPELENFLEQKGKPNLAKLVRDIGNMVHFSYTRQKEPLGLGHAVLVAKELVGNEPFAVLLGDVIIPGPNPATKQLIDVYESTGLGVIAVEEVPREKTGLYGIVDVEQNNGVGANKRILKIRDLVEKPSPAEAPSTLGVTGRYLLPPEIFDCLERTKPGRGGEIQLTDALRLLAQESGLLAYVYEGKSYDAGDKLGFLKATVEIGLENREFGKDFRDYLRALKL
;
A
#
# COMPACT_ATOMS: atom_id res chain seq x y z
N MET A 1 -59.20 -2.47 -23.19
CA MET A 1 -59.48 -2.19 -21.77
C MET A 1 -59.30 -3.49 -20.98
N ALA A 2 -58.20 -3.63 -20.29
CA ALA A 2 -57.99 -4.66 -19.30
C ALA A 2 -57.00 -4.08 -18.23
N PRO A 3 -57.17 -4.31 -16.95
CA PRO A 3 -56.53 -3.53 -15.91
C PRO A 3 -55.15 -4.12 -15.50
N LEU A 4 -54.28 -3.19 -15.15
CA LEU A 4 -52.94 -3.40 -14.59
C LEU A 4 -52.99 -4.16 -13.26
N ALA A 5 -52.28 -5.29 -13.21
CA ALA A 5 -51.97 -6.01 -11.97
C ALA A 5 -50.78 -5.38 -11.25
N ARG A 6 -51.00 -4.94 -10.02
CA ARG A 6 -49.95 -4.49 -9.07
C ARG A 6 -49.20 -5.70 -8.54
N VAL A 7 -47.87 -5.73 -8.76
CA VAL A 7 -46.98 -6.69 -8.13
C VAL A 7 -46.46 -6.07 -6.82
N HIS A 8 -46.76 -6.70 -5.68
CA HIS A 8 -46.17 -6.41 -4.37
C HIS A 8 -44.76 -7.03 -4.28
N PRO A 9 -43.75 -6.33 -3.78
CA PRO A 9 -42.47 -6.94 -3.48
C PRO A 9 -42.54 -7.63 -2.10
N SER A 10 -42.47 -8.97 -2.09
CA SER A 10 -42.30 -9.72 -0.84
C SER A 10 -40.84 -9.69 -0.42
N THR A 11 -40.54 -8.94 0.62
CA THR A 11 -39.30 -8.98 1.37
C THR A 11 -39.19 -10.30 2.13
N ARG A 12 -38.36 -11.24 1.63
CA ARG A 12 -37.87 -12.38 2.40
C ARG A 12 -36.51 -12.01 2.98
N THR A 13 -36.51 -11.52 4.20
CA THR A 13 -35.32 -11.44 5.06
C THR A 13 -34.87 -12.85 5.42
N LYS A 14 -33.78 -13.33 4.84
CA LYS A 14 -33.13 -14.57 5.31
C LYS A 14 -32.30 -14.23 6.55
N HIS A 15 -32.79 -14.61 7.70
CA HIS A 15 -32.01 -14.65 8.93
C HIS A 15 -30.88 -15.69 8.78
N PHE A 16 -29.66 -15.25 8.66
CA PHE A 16 -28.49 -16.10 8.89
C PHE A 16 -28.34 -16.31 10.40
N LYS A 17 -28.72 -17.49 10.87
CA LYS A 17 -28.38 -17.93 12.21
C LYS A 17 -26.91 -18.32 12.24
N CYS A 18 -26.12 -17.57 12.99
CA CYS A 18 -24.76 -17.93 13.36
C CYS A 18 -24.84 -19.14 14.30
N GLY A 19 -24.51 -20.31 13.76
CA GLY A 19 -24.47 -21.57 14.51
C GLY A 19 -23.15 -21.74 15.25
N LEU A 20 -23.00 -21.10 16.41
CA LEU A 20 -22.01 -21.49 17.40
C LEU A 20 -22.80 -21.85 18.68
N ALA A 21 -23.06 -23.16 18.82
CA ALA A 21 -23.51 -23.72 20.06
C ALA A 21 -22.38 -23.62 21.10
N TYR A 22 -22.47 -22.63 21.97
CA TYR A 22 -21.73 -22.62 23.23
C TYR A 22 -22.70 -23.00 24.36
N ASP A 23 -22.85 -24.29 24.53
CA ASP A 23 -23.52 -24.85 25.72
C ASP A 23 -22.42 -25.32 26.68
N LYS A 24 -21.89 -24.39 27.45
CA LYS A 24 -21.20 -24.68 28.72
C LYS A 24 -21.36 -23.48 29.63
N LYS A 25 -22.30 -23.61 30.56
CA LYS A 25 -22.33 -22.78 31.77
C LYS A 25 -21.07 -23.05 32.57
N ILE A 26 -20.08 -22.15 32.43
CA ILE A 26 -18.91 -22.13 33.32
C ILE A 26 -19.31 -21.27 34.52
N ASP A 27 -19.52 -21.89 35.66
CA ASP A 27 -19.73 -21.22 36.95
C ASP A 27 -18.37 -20.66 37.43
N LEU A 28 -18.10 -19.41 37.10
CA LEU A 28 -16.92 -18.68 37.55
C LEU A 28 -17.33 -17.67 38.63
N ARG A 29 -17.48 -18.16 39.87
CA ARG A 29 -17.59 -17.24 41.02
C ARG A 29 -16.23 -16.64 41.35
N ASN A 30 -16.13 -15.35 41.11
CA ASN A 30 -14.95 -14.57 41.54
C ASN A 30 -15.10 -14.22 43.04
N PRO A 31 -14.11 -14.50 43.91
CA PRO A 31 -14.18 -14.24 45.35
C PRO A 31 -14.21 -12.74 45.73
N SER A 32 -14.09 -11.82 44.79
CA SER A 32 -13.95 -10.38 45.07
C SER A 32 -15.18 -9.50 44.74
N GLY A 33 -16.38 -10.08 44.52
CA GLY A 33 -17.64 -9.32 44.49
C GLY A 33 -17.79 -8.23 43.41
N LYS A 34 -17.01 -8.22 42.33
CA LYS A 34 -17.14 -7.23 41.26
C LYS A 34 -18.13 -7.71 40.19
N ARG A 35 -19.02 -6.81 39.78
CA ARG A 35 -20.04 -6.99 38.74
C ARG A 35 -19.44 -7.56 37.45
N TRP A 36 -20.09 -8.56 36.90
CA TRP A 36 -19.87 -9.09 35.57
C TRP A 36 -20.04 -7.99 34.52
N ILE A 37 -19.06 -7.83 33.66
CA ILE A 37 -19.26 -7.13 32.40
C ILE A 37 -20.10 -8.07 31.55
N ASP A 38 -21.31 -7.64 31.21
CA ASP A 38 -22.23 -8.39 30.38
C ASP A 38 -21.61 -8.58 28.99
N THR A 39 -20.96 -9.74 28.78
CA THR A 39 -20.27 -10.09 27.54
C THR A 39 -21.23 -10.13 26.35
N GLU A 40 -22.51 -10.46 26.58
CA GLU A 40 -23.53 -10.38 25.53
C GLU A 40 -23.81 -8.94 25.14
N ARG A 41 -23.85 -8.02 26.10
CA ARG A 41 -24.06 -6.61 25.85
C ARG A 41 -22.87 -5.96 25.16
N ALA A 42 -21.65 -6.34 25.53
CA ALA A 42 -20.42 -5.90 24.87
C ALA A 42 -20.34 -6.45 23.43
N CYS A 43 -20.72 -7.72 23.22
CA CYS A 43 -20.77 -8.34 21.90
C CYS A 43 -21.85 -7.72 21.02
N HIS A 44 -23.03 -7.42 21.59
CA HIS A 44 -24.14 -6.79 20.86
C HIS A 44 -23.87 -5.33 20.49
N VAL A 45 -23.25 -4.56 21.38
CA VAL A 45 -22.79 -3.19 21.10
C VAL A 45 -21.70 -3.18 20.02
N ARG A 46 -20.77 -4.14 20.08
CA ARG A 46 -19.73 -4.29 19.07
C ARG A 46 -20.31 -4.70 17.72
N TRP A 47 -21.31 -5.57 17.70
CA TRP A 47 -22.02 -5.99 16.49
C TRP A 47 -22.82 -4.85 15.86
N GLN A 48 -23.54 -4.05 16.66
CA GLN A 48 -24.26 -2.86 16.19
C GLN A 48 -23.30 -1.76 15.67
N GLN A 49 -22.11 -1.62 16.25
CA GLN A 49 -21.08 -0.72 15.75
C GLN A 49 -20.51 -1.20 14.40
N THR A 50 -20.35 -2.50 14.23
CA THR A 50 -19.90 -3.10 12.97
C THR A 50 -20.98 -2.98 11.88
N GLU A 51 -22.26 -3.22 12.19
CA GLU A 51 -23.37 -3.00 11.25
C GLU A 51 -23.51 -1.51 10.85
N LYS A 52 -23.30 -0.60 11.80
CA LYS A 52 -23.35 0.84 11.53
C LYS A 52 -22.16 1.30 10.66
N ALA A 53 -20.98 0.75 10.90
CA ALA A 53 -19.80 0.98 10.07
C ALA A 53 -19.96 0.41 8.64
N MET A 54 -20.66 -0.72 8.48
CA MET A 54 -21.00 -1.30 7.16
C MET A 54 -22.12 -0.55 6.44
N ALA A 55 -22.88 0.31 7.11
CA ALA A 55 -23.96 1.12 6.51
C ALA A 55 -23.48 2.49 5.99
N GLU A 56 -22.35 2.99 6.46
CA GLU A 56 -21.72 4.20 5.92
C GLU A 56 -20.86 3.83 4.71
N LYS A 57 -21.06 4.52 3.57
CA LYS A 57 -20.16 4.35 2.42
C LYS A 57 -18.72 4.63 2.86
N PRO A 58 -17.76 3.77 2.49
CA PRO A 58 -16.35 3.99 2.83
C PRO A 58 -15.90 5.37 2.33
N LYS A 59 -15.16 6.09 3.16
CA LYS A 59 -14.63 7.41 2.79
C LYS A 59 -13.73 7.25 1.56
N ARG A 60 -13.81 8.21 0.64
CA ARG A 60 -12.96 8.27 -0.54
C ARG A 60 -11.49 8.34 -0.13
N VAL A 61 -10.65 7.54 -0.77
CA VAL A 61 -9.20 7.60 -0.60
C VAL A 61 -8.63 8.75 -1.42
N ARG A 62 -8.00 9.71 -0.76
CA ARG A 62 -7.43 10.91 -1.39
C ARG A 62 -5.95 11.09 -1.08
N LYS A 63 -5.45 10.44 -0.04
CA LYS A 63 -4.10 10.64 0.48
C LYS A 63 -3.23 9.41 0.23
N ALA A 64 -1.96 9.65 -0.07
CA ALA A 64 -0.92 8.62 -0.06
C ALA A 64 0.25 9.04 0.83
N VAL A 65 0.84 8.07 1.51
CA VAL A 65 2.10 8.23 2.27
C VAL A 65 3.20 7.50 1.51
N LEU A 66 4.27 8.21 1.20
CA LEU A 66 5.47 7.69 0.54
C LEU A 66 6.65 7.70 1.53
N PRO A 67 6.98 6.57 2.15
CA PRO A 67 8.16 6.45 3.00
C PRO A 67 9.44 6.53 2.17
N ALA A 68 10.21 7.62 2.34
CA ALA A 68 11.44 7.90 1.61
C ALA A 68 12.63 8.28 2.54
N ALA A 69 12.55 7.92 3.83
CA ALA A 69 13.57 8.26 4.83
C ALA A 69 14.76 7.30 4.87
N GLY A 70 14.70 6.16 4.17
CA GLY A 70 15.72 5.11 4.20
C GLY A 70 17.09 5.57 3.67
N LEU A 71 18.18 5.01 4.22
CA LEU A 71 19.56 5.40 3.89
C LEU A 71 20.07 4.92 2.52
N GLY A 72 19.37 3.97 1.88
CA GLY A 72 19.74 3.49 0.54
C GLY A 72 21.08 2.75 0.46
N THR A 73 21.54 2.11 1.52
CA THR A 73 22.88 1.50 1.64
C THR A 73 23.19 0.42 0.61
N ARG A 74 22.17 -0.24 0.05
CA ARG A 74 22.35 -1.27 -0.99
C ARG A 74 22.94 -0.72 -2.28
N PHE A 75 22.76 0.59 -2.54
CA PHE A 75 23.24 1.27 -3.75
C PHE A 75 24.48 2.12 -3.54
N LEU A 76 25.16 2.00 -2.40
CA LEU A 76 26.45 2.67 -2.25
C LEU A 76 27.44 2.17 -3.33
N PRO A 77 28.27 3.10 -3.90
CA PRO A 77 28.46 4.50 -3.53
C PRO A 77 27.45 5.48 -4.15
N ALA A 78 26.59 5.10 -5.11
CA ALA A 78 25.67 6.00 -5.82
C ALA A 78 24.77 6.81 -4.86
N THR A 79 24.30 6.19 -3.80
CA THR A 79 23.41 6.82 -2.81
C THR A 79 24.13 7.55 -1.68
N LYS A 80 25.45 7.79 -1.81
CA LYS A 80 26.20 8.59 -0.82
C LYS A 80 25.71 10.03 -0.73
N ALA A 81 25.39 10.63 -1.88
CA ALA A 81 24.98 12.02 -2.01
C ALA A 81 23.57 12.21 -2.59
N GLN A 82 22.91 11.12 -2.98
CA GLN A 82 21.62 11.14 -3.65
C GLN A 82 20.68 10.11 -3.02
N PRO A 83 19.40 10.44 -2.78
CA PRO A 83 18.39 9.48 -2.36
C PRO A 83 18.27 8.32 -3.36
N LYS A 84 18.09 7.07 -2.86
CA LYS A 84 17.83 5.93 -3.74
C LYS A 84 16.57 6.12 -4.58
N GLU A 85 15.60 6.83 -4.04
CA GLU A 85 14.33 7.17 -4.69
C GLU A 85 14.52 8.11 -5.90
N MET A 86 15.68 8.78 -6.00
CA MET A 86 16.06 9.65 -7.12
C MET A 86 16.97 8.95 -8.15
N LEU A 87 17.25 7.66 -7.99
CA LEU A 87 17.96 6.91 -9.02
C LEU A 87 17.08 6.80 -10.28
N PRO A 88 17.60 7.15 -11.47
CA PRO A 88 16.80 7.19 -12.69
C PRO A 88 16.62 5.80 -13.29
N VAL A 89 15.39 5.42 -13.55
CA VAL A 89 15.04 4.31 -14.44
C VAL A 89 14.69 4.93 -15.79
N VAL A 90 15.58 4.75 -16.77
CA VAL A 90 15.59 5.45 -18.05
C VAL A 90 15.80 6.95 -17.85
N ASP A 91 14.75 7.77 -17.84
CA ASP A 91 14.79 9.23 -17.78
C ASP A 91 13.99 9.82 -16.60
N LYS A 92 13.36 8.96 -15.78
CA LYS A 92 12.57 9.38 -14.63
C LYS A 92 13.12 8.77 -13.32
N PRO A 93 13.18 9.53 -12.21
CA PRO A 93 13.53 8.95 -10.92
C PRO A 93 12.47 7.96 -10.44
N LEU A 94 12.91 6.94 -9.66
CA LEU A 94 12.04 5.89 -9.12
C LEU A 94 10.76 6.44 -8.49
N ILE A 95 10.89 7.47 -7.66
CA ILE A 95 9.76 8.05 -6.93
C ILE A 95 8.71 8.66 -7.87
N GLN A 96 9.10 9.14 -9.06
CA GLN A 96 8.15 9.72 -10.00
C GLN A 96 7.19 8.66 -10.56
N TYR A 97 7.66 7.44 -10.83
CA TYR A 97 6.77 6.33 -11.23
C TYR A 97 5.71 6.05 -10.17
N VAL A 98 6.09 6.10 -8.89
CA VAL A 98 5.17 5.88 -7.76
C VAL A 98 4.17 7.02 -7.62
N VAL A 99 4.60 8.27 -7.81
CA VAL A 99 3.74 9.45 -7.82
C VAL A 99 2.75 9.41 -8.99
N GLU A 100 3.23 9.07 -10.21
CA GLU A 100 2.36 8.88 -11.37
C GLU A 100 1.30 7.81 -11.13
N GLU A 101 1.63 6.70 -10.45
CA GLU A 101 0.67 5.68 -10.04
C GLU A 101 -0.37 6.23 -9.07
N CYS A 102 0.03 7.05 -8.08
CA CYS A 102 -0.89 7.71 -7.16
C CYS A 102 -1.90 8.58 -7.90
N VAL A 103 -1.41 9.45 -8.80
CA VAL A 103 -2.24 10.36 -9.60
C VAL A 103 -3.21 9.59 -10.49
N ALA A 104 -2.73 8.55 -11.20
CA ALA A 104 -3.56 7.68 -12.03
C ALA A 104 -4.60 6.89 -11.22
N SER A 105 -4.39 6.73 -9.90
CA SER A 105 -5.33 6.09 -8.98
C SER A 105 -6.36 7.05 -8.38
N GLY A 106 -6.29 8.37 -8.70
CA GLY A 106 -7.21 9.39 -8.21
C GLY A 106 -6.83 9.96 -6.84
N ILE A 107 -5.59 9.79 -6.40
CA ILE A 107 -5.02 10.41 -5.21
C ILE A 107 -4.63 11.85 -5.55
N ASP A 108 -5.00 12.78 -4.70
CA ASP A 108 -4.80 14.22 -4.91
C ASP A 108 -3.91 14.90 -3.84
N ASN A 109 -3.44 14.14 -2.84
CA ASN A 109 -2.53 14.62 -1.81
C ASN A 109 -1.51 13.53 -1.46
N ILE A 110 -0.22 13.83 -1.64
CA ILE A 110 0.88 12.91 -1.34
C ILE A 110 1.71 13.45 -0.17
N ILE A 111 1.85 12.62 0.85
CA ILE A 111 2.64 12.90 2.04
C ILE A 111 3.96 12.13 1.93
N VAL A 112 5.05 12.84 1.67
CA VAL A 112 6.38 12.23 1.58
C VAL A 112 7.05 12.28 2.95
N VAL A 113 7.41 11.11 3.48
CA VAL A 113 8.16 11.01 4.74
C VAL A 113 9.63 10.95 4.42
N THR A 114 10.31 12.10 4.56
CA THR A 114 11.73 12.26 4.22
C THR A 114 12.65 12.02 5.42
N GLY A 115 13.95 11.96 5.13
CA GLY A 115 15.03 11.90 6.11
C GLY A 115 16.10 12.96 5.86
N LYS A 116 17.20 12.88 6.58
CA LYS A 116 18.36 13.78 6.35
C LYS A 116 18.95 13.55 4.94
N GLY A 117 19.19 14.64 4.20
CA GLY A 117 19.82 14.58 2.87
C GLY A 117 18.89 14.12 1.74
N LYS A 118 17.58 14.31 1.88
CA LYS A 118 16.57 13.92 0.89
C LYS A 118 15.99 15.11 0.09
N ASN A 119 16.60 16.29 0.15
CA ASN A 119 16.10 17.52 -0.51
C ASN A 119 15.85 17.33 -2.01
N ALA A 120 16.67 16.51 -2.71
CA ALA A 120 16.47 16.23 -4.13
C ALA A 120 15.09 15.66 -4.48
N ILE A 121 14.37 15.05 -3.51
CA ILE A 121 12.99 14.60 -3.70
C ILE A 121 12.04 15.79 -3.70
N GLU A 122 12.25 16.73 -2.77
CA GLU A 122 11.46 17.96 -2.64
C GLU A 122 11.70 18.83 -3.89
N ASP A 123 12.97 19.09 -4.23
CA ASP A 123 13.36 19.88 -5.40
C ASP A 123 12.81 19.33 -6.73
N HIS A 124 12.65 18.01 -6.85
CA HIS A 124 12.15 17.38 -8.08
C HIS A 124 10.68 17.68 -8.35
N PHE A 125 9.87 17.81 -7.31
CA PHE A 125 8.44 18.06 -7.41
C PHE A 125 8.07 19.52 -7.16
N ASP A 126 9.03 20.38 -6.85
CA ASP A 126 8.82 21.80 -6.73
C ASP A 126 8.84 22.50 -8.10
N SER A 127 8.29 23.70 -8.17
CA SER A 127 8.33 24.54 -9.37
C SER A 127 9.75 25.01 -9.65
N SER A 128 10.15 25.05 -10.92
CA SER A 128 11.46 25.52 -11.38
C SER A 128 11.33 26.64 -12.42
N PRO A 129 10.85 27.87 -12.05
CA PRO A 129 10.58 28.94 -13.01
C PRO A 129 11.81 29.36 -13.79
N GLU A 130 13.02 29.34 -13.19
CA GLU A 130 14.25 29.69 -13.86
C GLU A 130 14.58 28.68 -14.98
N LEU A 131 14.44 27.37 -14.72
CA LEU A 131 14.66 26.33 -15.72
C LEU A 131 13.60 26.40 -16.84
N GLU A 132 12.34 26.61 -16.49
CA GLU A 132 11.26 26.78 -17.45
C GLU A 132 11.52 27.94 -18.40
N ASN A 133 11.82 29.13 -17.86
CA ASN A 133 12.14 30.32 -18.63
C ASN A 133 13.38 30.14 -19.55
N PHE A 134 14.43 29.49 -19.02
CA PHE A 134 15.61 29.14 -19.79
C PHE A 134 15.28 28.25 -20.99
N LEU A 135 14.47 27.22 -20.78
CA LEU A 135 14.07 26.29 -21.84
C LEU A 135 13.19 26.98 -22.89
N GLU A 136 12.28 27.85 -22.50
CA GLU A 136 11.46 28.65 -23.43
C GLU A 136 12.33 29.58 -24.27
N GLN A 137 13.27 30.28 -23.66
CA GLN A 137 14.23 31.16 -24.39
C GLN A 137 15.12 30.37 -25.36
N LYS A 138 15.41 29.09 -25.07
CA LYS A 138 16.16 28.19 -25.95
C LYS A 138 15.31 27.54 -27.05
N GLY A 139 14.04 27.88 -27.17
CA GLY A 139 13.13 27.29 -28.16
C GLY A 139 12.75 25.84 -27.87
N LYS A 140 12.76 25.43 -26.60
CA LYS A 140 12.42 24.07 -26.11
C LYS A 140 11.13 24.06 -25.28
N PRO A 141 9.98 24.52 -25.81
CA PRO A 141 8.74 24.66 -25.03
C PRO A 141 8.19 23.33 -24.51
N ASN A 142 8.43 22.21 -25.22
CA ASN A 142 8.01 20.88 -24.76
C ASN A 142 8.75 20.46 -23.47
N LEU A 143 10.03 20.77 -23.34
CA LEU A 143 10.80 20.50 -22.13
C LEU A 143 10.38 21.44 -20.99
N ALA A 144 10.13 22.73 -21.28
CA ALA A 144 9.59 23.66 -20.30
C ALA A 144 8.23 23.17 -19.75
N LYS A 145 7.35 22.69 -20.65
CA LYS A 145 6.07 22.09 -20.25
C LYS A 145 6.27 20.85 -19.40
N LEU A 146 7.19 19.95 -19.75
CA LEU A 146 7.50 18.75 -18.97
C LEU A 146 7.90 19.10 -17.53
N VAL A 147 8.82 20.07 -17.35
CA VAL A 147 9.25 20.53 -16.02
C VAL A 147 8.08 21.09 -15.22
N ARG A 148 7.24 21.94 -15.85
CA ARG A 148 6.05 22.52 -15.24
C ARG A 148 5.02 21.45 -14.86
N ASP A 149 4.79 20.46 -15.71
CA ASP A 149 3.85 19.38 -15.46
C ASP A 149 4.27 18.53 -14.25
N ILE A 150 5.57 18.31 -14.02
CA ILE A 150 6.10 17.60 -12.85
C ILE A 150 5.78 18.38 -11.57
N GLY A 151 6.06 19.67 -11.51
CA GLY A 151 5.79 20.52 -10.34
C GLY A 151 4.29 20.68 -10.03
N ASN A 152 3.43 20.51 -11.03
CA ASN A 152 1.96 20.63 -10.86
C ASN A 152 1.22 19.29 -10.84
N MET A 153 1.92 18.17 -10.74
CA MET A 153 1.34 16.84 -10.90
C MET A 153 0.29 16.52 -9.83
N VAL A 154 0.56 16.89 -8.58
CA VAL A 154 -0.29 16.61 -7.43
C VAL A 154 0.10 17.53 -6.26
N HIS A 155 -0.76 17.63 -5.23
CA HIS A 155 -0.39 18.36 -4.03
C HIS A 155 0.54 17.52 -3.12
N PHE A 156 1.68 18.12 -2.73
CA PHE A 156 2.65 17.49 -1.83
C PHE A 156 2.64 18.09 -0.43
N SER A 157 2.82 17.23 0.57
CA SER A 157 3.13 17.57 1.94
C SER A 157 4.36 16.80 2.37
N TYR A 158 5.27 17.44 3.10
CA TYR A 158 6.50 16.79 3.55
C TYR A 158 6.55 16.72 5.07
N THR A 159 6.97 15.57 5.59
CA THR A 159 7.27 15.40 7.01
C THR A 159 8.56 14.63 7.16
N ARG A 160 9.17 14.68 8.34
CA ARG A 160 10.51 14.14 8.53
C ARG A 160 10.56 13.06 9.58
N GLN A 161 11.01 11.88 9.19
CA GLN A 161 11.44 10.85 10.11
C GLN A 161 12.84 11.23 10.66
N LYS A 162 12.91 11.63 11.93
CA LYS A 162 14.16 12.10 12.54
C LYS A 162 15.18 10.99 12.77
N GLU A 163 14.70 9.80 13.11
CA GLU A 163 15.49 8.60 13.41
C GLU A 163 15.02 7.43 12.53
N PRO A 164 15.92 6.60 11.99
CA PRO A 164 15.58 5.49 11.09
C PRO A 164 15.03 4.29 11.88
N LEU A 165 13.87 4.46 12.51
CA LEU A 165 13.22 3.46 13.37
C LEU A 165 12.32 2.47 12.60
N GLY A 166 12.50 2.33 11.30
CA GLY A 166 11.81 1.35 10.46
C GLY A 166 10.60 1.90 9.70
N LEU A 167 10.01 1.04 8.86
CA LEU A 167 8.90 1.40 7.96
C LEU A 167 7.62 1.77 8.72
N GLY A 168 7.27 1.02 9.76
CA GLY A 168 6.10 1.31 10.58
C GLY A 168 6.19 2.68 11.22
N HIS A 169 7.36 3.06 11.74
CA HIS A 169 7.58 4.39 12.29
C HIS A 169 7.51 5.49 11.21
N ALA A 170 8.00 5.24 9.99
CA ALA A 170 7.85 6.20 8.89
C ALA A 170 6.37 6.47 8.59
N VAL A 171 5.53 5.42 8.55
CA VAL A 171 4.08 5.59 8.39
C VAL A 171 3.47 6.33 9.58
N LEU A 172 3.86 6.02 10.80
CA LEU A 172 3.35 6.67 12.02
C LEU A 172 3.64 8.18 12.04
N VAL A 173 4.80 8.61 11.55
CA VAL A 173 5.17 10.05 11.47
C VAL A 173 4.20 10.85 10.58
N ALA A 174 3.49 10.20 9.65
CA ALA A 174 2.50 10.85 8.80
C ALA A 174 1.11 11.01 9.46
N LYS A 175 0.88 10.47 10.67
CA LYS A 175 -0.43 10.40 11.36
C LYS A 175 -1.18 11.75 11.33
N GLU A 176 -0.54 12.82 11.74
CA GLU A 176 -1.17 14.14 11.82
C GLU A 176 -1.60 14.70 10.45
N LEU A 177 -0.81 14.43 9.40
CA LEU A 177 -1.11 14.87 8.03
C LEU A 177 -2.19 14.00 7.38
N VAL A 178 -2.23 12.72 7.70
CA VAL A 178 -3.28 11.81 7.23
C VAL A 178 -4.61 12.11 7.93
N GLY A 179 -4.56 12.32 9.24
CA GLY A 179 -5.76 12.51 10.05
C GLY A 179 -6.62 11.25 10.14
N ASN A 180 -7.93 11.42 10.25
CA ASN A 180 -8.89 10.30 10.36
C ASN A 180 -9.48 9.93 9.00
N GLU A 181 -8.62 9.61 8.02
CA GLU A 181 -8.99 9.25 6.65
C GLU A 181 -8.29 7.96 6.22
N PRO A 182 -8.90 7.14 5.33
CA PRO A 182 -8.19 6.05 4.68
C PRO A 182 -7.12 6.61 3.75
N PHE A 183 -6.00 5.91 3.66
CA PHE A 183 -4.86 6.36 2.88
C PHE A 183 -4.10 5.20 2.26
N ALA A 184 -3.42 5.48 1.16
CA ALA A 184 -2.51 4.52 0.55
C ALA A 184 -1.10 4.68 1.15
N VAL A 185 -0.33 3.58 1.21
CA VAL A 185 1.12 3.61 1.46
C VAL A 185 1.80 2.96 0.28
N LEU A 186 2.75 3.66 -0.35
CA LEU A 186 3.49 3.15 -1.49
C LEU A 186 5.00 3.23 -1.20
N LEU A 187 5.69 2.09 -1.35
CA LEU A 187 7.14 2.07 -1.24
C LEU A 187 7.78 2.66 -2.50
N GLY A 188 8.70 3.61 -2.30
CA GLY A 188 9.30 4.40 -3.37
C GLY A 188 10.31 3.64 -4.25
N ASP A 189 10.65 2.41 -3.91
CA ASP A 189 11.59 1.55 -4.63
C ASP A 189 10.92 0.35 -5.34
N VAL A 190 9.60 0.28 -5.34
CA VAL A 190 8.84 -0.71 -6.12
C VAL A 190 8.07 -0.01 -7.23
N ILE A 191 8.28 -0.40 -8.48
CA ILE A 191 7.58 0.10 -9.66
C ILE A 191 6.60 -0.98 -10.14
N ILE A 192 5.34 -0.59 -10.37
CA ILE A 192 4.31 -1.47 -10.95
C ILE A 192 3.71 -0.74 -12.16
N PRO A 193 4.35 -0.80 -13.32
CA PRO A 193 3.84 -0.17 -14.52
C PRO A 193 2.64 -0.94 -15.06
N GLY A 194 1.76 -0.26 -15.76
CA GLY A 194 0.63 -0.87 -16.43
C GLY A 194 -0.56 0.08 -16.60
N PRO A 195 -1.51 -0.28 -17.46
CA PRO A 195 -2.68 0.55 -17.73
C PRO A 195 -3.67 0.60 -16.56
N ASN A 196 -3.64 -0.39 -15.67
CA ASN A 196 -4.48 -0.47 -14.48
C ASN A 196 -3.60 -0.40 -13.23
N PRO A 197 -3.43 0.79 -12.61
CA PRO A 197 -2.54 0.96 -11.46
C PRO A 197 -2.88 0.03 -10.29
N ALA A 198 -1.88 -0.60 -9.67
CA ALA A 198 -2.10 -1.51 -8.54
C ALA A 198 -2.82 -0.80 -7.38
N THR A 199 -2.46 0.45 -7.09
CA THR A 199 -3.10 1.27 -6.06
C THR A 199 -4.60 1.49 -6.38
N LYS A 200 -4.98 1.72 -7.65
CA LYS A 200 -6.38 1.85 -8.04
C LYS A 200 -7.16 0.57 -7.80
N GLN A 201 -6.56 -0.58 -8.10
CA GLN A 201 -7.17 -1.88 -7.84
C GLN A 201 -7.44 -2.08 -6.33
N LEU A 202 -6.50 -1.66 -5.45
CA LEU A 202 -6.71 -1.70 -4.00
C LEU A 202 -7.83 -0.75 -3.55
N ILE A 203 -7.91 0.45 -4.13
CA ILE A 203 -8.98 1.41 -3.84
C ILE A 203 -10.34 0.80 -4.18
N ASP A 204 -10.48 0.14 -5.33
CA ASP A 204 -11.73 -0.49 -5.74
C ASP A 204 -12.16 -1.61 -4.78
N VAL A 205 -11.20 -2.41 -4.27
CA VAL A 205 -11.47 -3.42 -3.25
C VAL A 205 -11.91 -2.77 -1.93
N TYR A 206 -11.22 -1.72 -1.49
CA TYR A 206 -11.56 -0.99 -0.27
C TYR A 206 -12.97 -0.36 -0.39
N GLU A 207 -13.28 0.29 -1.49
CA GLU A 207 -14.59 0.92 -1.71
C GLU A 207 -15.74 -0.11 -1.71
N SER A 208 -15.46 -1.34 -2.10
CA SER A 208 -16.45 -2.42 -2.09
C SER A 208 -16.59 -3.15 -0.75
N THR A 209 -15.54 -3.15 0.09
CA THR A 209 -15.48 -3.96 1.31
C THR A 209 -15.43 -3.15 2.60
N GLY A 210 -14.93 -1.91 2.54
CA GLY A 210 -14.66 -1.06 3.70
C GLY A 210 -13.47 -1.50 4.55
N LEU A 211 -12.73 -2.55 4.14
CA LEU A 211 -11.60 -3.10 4.88
C LEU A 211 -10.27 -2.66 4.27
N GLY A 212 -9.23 -2.53 5.12
CA GLY A 212 -7.87 -2.33 4.65
C GLY A 212 -7.44 -3.45 3.70
N VAL A 213 -6.59 -3.10 2.71
CA VAL A 213 -6.15 -4.03 1.66
C VAL A 213 -4.66 -3.88 1.43
N ILE A 214 -3.95 -4.99 1.27
CA ILE A 214 -2.54 -4.99 0.89
C ILE A 214 -2.34 -5.75 -0.42
N ALA A 215 -1.48 -5.23 -1.30
CA ALA A 215 -1.12 -5.92 -2.53
C ALA A 215 -0.16 -7.06 -2.24
N VAL A 216 -0.45 -8.22 -2.82
CA VAL A 216 0.41 -9.41 -2.72
C VAL A 216 0.63 -10.02 -4.09
N GLU A 217 1.77 -10.69 -4.25
CA GLU A 217 2.09 -11.52 -5.42
C GLU A 217 2.69 -12.85 -4.98
N GLU A 218 2.62 -13.85 -5.83
CA GLU A 218 3.32 -15.10 -5.59
C GLU A 218 4.83 -14.94 -5.79
N VAL A 219 5.62 -15.26 -4.74
CA VAL A 219 7.07 -15.22 -4.78
C VAL A 219 7.65 -16.63 -4.67
N PRO A 220 8.80 -16.91 -5.28
CA PRO A 220 9.50 -18.18 -5.08
C PRO A 220 9.74 -18.44 -3.59
N ARG A 221 9.54 -19.68 -3.15
CA ARG A 221 9.64 -20.06 -1.75
C ARG A 221 10.99 -19.69 -1.11
N GLU A 222 12.06 -19.83 -1.87
CA GLU A 222 13.43 -19.49 -1.47
C GLU A 222 13.63 -17.98 -1.24
N LYS A 223 12.73 -17.13 -1.75
CA LYS A 223 12.79 -15.68 -1.61
C LYS A 223 11.87 -15.11 -0.52
N THR A 224 11.13 -15.95 0.19
CA THR A 224 10.21 -15.48 1.25
C THR A 224 10.90 -14.66 2.33
N GLY A 225 12.18 -14.93 2.61
CA GLY A 225 13.00 -14.14 3.53
C GLY A 225 13.27 -12.69 3.14
N LEU A 226 12.81 -12.25 1.97
CA LEU A 226 12.94 -10.87 1.50
C LEU A 226 11.66 -10.05 1.72
N TYR A 227 10.51 -10.70 1.95
CA TYR A 227 9.18 -10.11 1.98
C TYR A 227 8.47 -10.34 3.33
N GLY A 228 7.54 -9.46 3.66
CA GLY A 228 6.46 -9.82 4.56
C GLY A 228 5.57 -10.87 3.87
N ILE A 229 5.33 -12.00 4.52
CA ILE A 229 4.52 -13.10 3.97
C ILE A 229 3.16 -13.13 4.66
N VAL A 230 2.10 -13.19 3.88
CA VAL A 230 0.74 -13.29 4.42
C VAL A 230 0.32 -14.75 4.57
N ASP A 231 -0.38 -15.02 5.67
CA ASP A 231 -1.15 -16.23 5.89
C ASP A 231 -2.63 -15.90 5.69
N VAL A 232 -3.29 -16.63 4.80
CA VAL A 232 -4.68 -16.37 4.43
C VAL A 232 -5.61 -17.48 4.93
N GLU A 233 -6.88 -17.14 5.21
CA GLU A 233 -7.87 -18.14 5.55
C GLU A 233 -8.04 -19.14 4.39
N GLN A 234 -8.00 -20.43 4.73
CA GLN A 234 -8.30 -21.51 3.77
C GLN A 234 -9.78 -21.44 3.45
N ASN A 235 -10.12 -21.06 2.28
CA ASN A 235 -11.37 -21.14 1.54
C ASN A 235 -11.83 -19.79 0.99
N ASN A 236 -11.67 -19.73 -0.33
CA ASN A 236 -12.48 -18.92 -1.23
C ASN A 236 -12.44 -17.41 -0.97
N GLY A 237 -11.96 -16.70 -1.99
CA GLY A 237 -11.95 -15.26 -2.00
C GLY A 237 -13.21 -14.61 -1.43
N VAL A 238 -13.10 -13.37 -1.00
CA VAL A 238 -14.22 -12.60 -0.48
C VAL A 238 -15.22 -12.35 -1.60
N GLY A 239 -16.42 -12.85 -1.46
CA GLY A 239 -17.43 -12.82 -2.52
C GLY A 239 -17.08 -13.72 -3.70
N ALA A 240 -17.34 -13.25 -4.92
CA ALA A 240 -17.05 -13.99 -6.17
C ALA A 240 -15.59 -13.80 -6.65
N ASN A 241 -14.83 -12.89 -6.07
CA ASN A 241 -13.47 -12.56 -6.51
C ASN A 241 -12.42 -13.39 -5.77
N LYS A 242 -11.85 -14.37 -6.45
CA LYS A 242 -10.81 -15.27 -5.92
C LYS A 242 -9.46 -14.57 -5.62
N ARG A 243 -9.28 -13.34 -6.07
CA ARG A 243 -8.06 -12.55 -5.83
C ARG A 243 -8.09 -11.79 -4.50
N ILE A 244 -9.27 -11.64 -3.89
CA ILE A 244 -9.44 -10.99 -2.59
C ILE A 244 -9.41 -12.09 -1.53
N LEU A 245 -8.40 -12.08 -0.67
CA LEU A 245 -8.16 -13.10 0.34
C LEU A 245 -8.20 -12.45 1.73
N LYS A 246 -8.85 -13.10 2.68
CA LYS A 246 -8.85 -12.61 4.07
C LYS A 246 -7.56 -13.02 4.76
N ILE A 247 -6.86 -12.06 5.35
CA ILE A 247 -5.61 -12.29 6.07
C ILE A 247 -5.92 -12.85 7.46
N ARG A 248 -5.25 -13.94 7.81
CA ARG A 248 -5.25 -14.53 9.14
C ARG A 248 -4.05 -14.05 9.96
N ASP A 249 -2.88 -14.02 9.34
CA ASP A 249 -1.63 -13.62 9.97
C ASP A 249 -0.62 -13.06 8.95
N LEU A 250 0.40 -12.36 9.45
CA LEU A 250 1.53 -11.85 8.66
C LEU A 250 2.84 -12.11 9.40
N VAL A 251 3.87 -12.49 8.65
CA VAL A 251 5.21 -12.76 9.20
C VAL A 251 6.25 -11.98 8.41
N GLU A 252 7.05 -11.17 9.10
CA GLU A 252 8.12 -10.37 8.48
C GLU A 252 9.33 -11.24 8.16
N LYS A 253 9.65 -11.38 6.87
CA LYS A 253 10.85 -12.06 6.34
C LYS A 253 11.10 -13.43 6.98
N PRO A 254 10.13 -14.36 6.93
CA PRO A 254 10.32 -15.71 7.48
C PRO A 254 11.37 -16.48 6.68
N SER A 255 12.01 -17.45 7.33
CA SER A 255 12.82 -18.41 6.56
C SER A 255 11.93 -19.22 5.60
N PRO A 256 12.46 -19.77 4.50
CA PRO A 256 11.67 -20.59 3.56
C PRO A 256 10.95 -21.77 4.23
N ALA A 257 11.50 -22.32 5.30
CA ALA A 257 10.89 -23.40 6.06
C ALA A 257 9.70 -22.94 6.92
N GLU A 258 9.76 -21.72 7.44
CA GLU A 258 8.77 -21.15 8.36
C GLU A 258 7.70 -20.30 7.66
N ALA A 259 7.90 -19.98 6.38
CA ALA A 259 6.95 -19.16 5.63
C ALA A 259 5.58 -19.85 5.54
N PRO A 260 4.49 -19.18 6.00
CA PRO A 260 3.16 -19.78 6.02
C PRO A 260 2.57 -19.96 4.61
N SER A 261 3.01 -19.15 3.66
CA SER A 261 2.61 -19.22 2.25
C SER A 261 3.73 -18.73 1.33
N THR A 262 3.41 -18.54 0.04
CA THR A 262 4.27 -17.88 -0.97
C THR A 262 3.74 -16.50 -1.36
N LEU A 263 2.73 -15.96 -0.66
CA LEU A 263 2.17 -14.66 -0.95
C LEU A 263 2.98 -13.55 -0.27
N GLY A 264 3.82 -12.90 -1.04
CA GLY A 264 4.67 -11.79 -0.60
C GLY A 264 4.00 -10.43 -0.76
N VAL A 265 4.19 -9.55 0.22
CA VAL A 265 3.68 -8.18 0.20
C VAL A 265 4.53 -7.32 -0.73
N THR A 266 3.91 -6.61 -1.68
CA THR A 266 4.59 -5.88 -2.77
C THR A 266 4.73 -4.38 -2.52
N GLY A 267 4.55 -3.91 -1.28
CA GLY A 267 4.78 -2.50 -0.95
C GLY A 267 3.68 -1.54 -1.41
N ARG A 268 2.48 -2.03 -1.68
CA ARG A 268 1.26 -1.26 -1.88
C ARG A 268 0.25 -1.64 -0.82
N TYR A 269 -0.20 -0.63 -0.08
CA TYR A 269 -1.14 -0.82 1.03
C TYR A 269 -2.23 0.23 0.94
N LEU A 270 -3.45 -0.15 1.24
CA LEU A 270 -4.56 0.75 1.52
C LEU A 270 -5.02 0.52 2.95
N LEU A 271 -4.83 1.51 3.78
CA LEU A 271 -4.96 1.36 5.21
C LEU A 271 -6.03 2.30 5.78
N PRO A 272 -6.86 1.81 6.69
CA PRO A 272 -7.74 2.66 7.48
C PRO A 272 -6.93 3.39 8.58
N PRO A 273 -7.46 4.50 9.15
CA PRO A 273 -6.74 5.29 10.15
C PRO A 273 -6.44 4.53 11.45
N GLU A 274 -7.18 3.45 11.75
CA GLU A 274 -6.96 2.57 12.91
C GLU A 274 -5.57 1.91 12.91
N ILE A 275 -4.89 1.88 11.77
CA ILE A 275 -3.51 1.40 11.70
C ILE A 275 -2.57 2.22 12.58
N PHE A 276 -2.85 3.50 12.81
CA PHE A 276 -2.01 4.34 13.67
C PHE A 276 -2.04 3.88 15.12
N ASP A 277 -3.19 3.46 15.63
CA ASP A 277 -3.31 2.90 16.98
C ASP A 277 -2.57 1.55 17.10
N CYS A 278 -2.57 0.75 16.04
CA CYS A 278 -1.77 -0.47 15.97
C CYS A 278 -0.27 -0.15 15.97
N LEU A 279 0.17 0.85 15.18
CA LEU A 279 1.56 1.28 15.11
C LEU A 279 2.08 1.82 16.45
N GLU A 280 1.29 2.60 17.19
CA GLU A 280 1.64 3.11 18.51
C GLU A 280 1.85 2.00 19.55
N ARG A 281 1.15 0.89 19.42
CA ARG A 281 1.27 -0.30 20.29
C ARG A 281 2.33 -1.29 19.83
N THR A 282 2.81 -1.16 18.58
CA THR A 282 3.82 -2.06 18.03
C THR A 282 5.16 -1.85 18.69
N LYS A 283 5.74 -2.91 19.24
CA LYS A 283 7.07 -2.89 19.86
C LYS A 283 8.15 -3.01 18.78
N PRO A 284 9.35 -2.44 19.01
CA PRO A 284 10.48 -2.68 18.12
C PRO A 284 10.74 -4.18 17.95
N GLY A 285 10.79 -4.60 16.69
CA GLY A 285 11.02 -5.98 16.29
C GLY A 285 12.45 -6.23 15.81
N ARG A 286 12.62 -6.96 14.71
CA ARG A 286 13.91 -7.30 14.12
C ARG A 286 14.72 -6.02 13.80
N GLY A 287 15.95 -5.97 14.28
CA GLY A 287 16.84 -4.81 14.09
C GLY A 287 16.51 -3.58 14.94
N GLY A 288 15.60 -3.69 15.92
CA GLY A 288 15.16 -2.56 16.75
C GLY A 288 14.17 -1.63 16.02
N GLU A 289 13.64 -2.04 14.85
CA GLU A 289 12.75 -1.27 14.02
C GLU A 289 11.27 -1.54 14.35
N ILE A 290 10.42 -0.53 14.22
CA ILE A 290 8.95 -0.68 14.23
C ILE A 290 8.55 -1.17 12.84
N GLN A 291 8.21 -2.45 12.74
CA GLN A 291 7.84 -3.08 11.48
C GLN A 291 6.37 -2.78 11.16
N LEU A 292 6.10 -2.37 9.92
CA LEU A 292 4.72 -2.19 9.45
C LEU A 292 3.96 -3.52 9.48
N THR A 293 4.62 -4.62 9.16
CA THR A 293 4.05 -5.98 9.16
C THR A 293 3.46 -6.37 10.52
N ASP A 294 4.12 -5.99 11.62
CA ASP A 294 3.61 -6.28 12.97
C ASP A 294 2.35 -5.48 13.30
N ALA A 295 2.28 -4.21 12.87
CA ALA A 295 1.07 -3.40 13.01
C ALA A 295 -0.08 -3.89 12.11
N LEU A 296 0.21 -4.33 10.89
CA LEU A 296 -0.77 -4.94 9.99
C LEU A 296 -1.34 -6.25 10.58
N ARG A 297 -0.52 -7.01 11.27
CA ARG A 297 -0.95 -8.20 12.00
C ARG A 297 -1.98 -7.85 13.08
N LEU A 298 -1.72 -6.81 13.88
CA LEU A 298 -2.68 -6.33 14.87
C LEU A 298 -3.98 -5.85 14.21
N LEU A 299 -3.87 -5.06 13.13
CA LEU A 299 -5.03 -4.58 12.39
C LEU A 299 -5.87 -5.74 11.84
N ALA A 300 -5.23 -6.79 11.26
CA ALA A 300 -5.91 -7.97 10.75
C ALA A 300 -6.72 -8.68 11.83
N GLN A 301 -6.18 -8.79 13.05
CA GLN A 301 -6.83 -9.44 14.19
C GLN A 301 -7.97 -8.63 14.79
N GLU A 302 -7.86 -7.28 14.80
CA GLU A 302 -8.81 -6.41 15.46
C GLU A 302 -9.95 -5.94 14.56
N SER A 303 -9.65 -5.59 13.31
CA SER A 303 -10.60 -4.96 12.38
C SER A 303 -10.76 -5.72 11.07
N GLY A 304 -9.89 -6.69 10.81
CA GLY A 304 -9.83 -7.39 9.53
C GLY A 304 -8.94 -6.65 8.51
N LEU A 305 -8.26 -7.44 7.69
CA LEU A 305 -7.39 -6.95 6.62
C LEU A 305 -7.46 -7.93 5.45
N LEU A 306 -7.42 -7.41 4.23
CA LEU A 306 -7.47 -8.20 3.00
C LEU A 306 -6.13 -8.20 2.29
N ALA A 307 -5.78 -9.33 1.70
CA ALA A 307 -4.74 -9.42 0.68
C ALA A 307 -5.41 -9.44 -0.70
N TYR A 308 -4.85 -8.70 -1.64
CA TYR A 308 -5.30 -8.68 -3.02
C TYR A 308 -4.16 -9.07 -3.96
N VAL A 309 -4.38 -10.15 -4.71
CA VAL A 309 -3.47 -10.56 -5.80
C VAL A 309 -3.75 -9.65 -6.98
N TYR A 310 -3.01 -8.54 -7.07
CA TYR A 310 -3.23 -7.50 -8.09
C TYR A 310 -2.86 -7.96 -9.50
N GLU A 311 -3.32 -7.23 -10.50
CA GLU A 311 -2.93 -7.40 -11.90
C GLU A 311 -1.78 -6.45 -12.23
N GLY A 312 -0.68 -7.00 -12.70
CA GLY A 312 0.50 -6.23 -13.06
C GLY A 312 1.78 -7.01 -12.78
N LYS A 313 2.91 -6.42 -13.15
CA LYS A 313 4.24 -6.92 -12.85
C LYS A 313 4.97 -5.92 -11.99
N SER A 314 5.46 -6.36 -10.84
CA SER A 314 6.30 -5.54 -9.97
C SER A 314 7.77 -5.61 -10.37
N TYR A 315 8.48 -4.52 -10.12
CA TYR A 315 9.93 -4.45 -10.18
C TYR A 315 10.43 -3.91 -8.84
N ASP A 316 11.08 -4.77 -8.05
CA ASP A 316 11.80 -4.34 -6.86
C ASP A 316 13.11 -3.67 -7.29
N ALA A 317 13.04 -2.36 -7.44
CA ALA A 317 14.21 -1.52 -7.74
C ALA A 317 14.99 -1.13 -6.47
N GLY A 318 14.68 -1.72 -5.32
CA GLY A 318 15.40 -1.56 -4.06
C GLY A 318 16.71 -2.35 -3.97
N ASP A 319 16.99 -3.24 -4.93
CA ASP A 319 18.27 -3.93 -5.10
C ASP A 319 18.85 -3.73 -6.52
N LYS A 320 20.15 -3.99 -6.68
CA LYS A 320 20.86 -3.71 -7.93
C LYS A 320 20.36 -4.53 -9.13
N LEU A 321 20.04 -5.80 -8.91
CA LEU A 321 19.57 -6.67 -10.00
C LEU A 321 18.14 -6.33 -10.39
N GLY A 322 17.25 -6.08 -9.42
CA GLY A 322 15.90 -5.64 -9.66
C GLY A 322 15.86 -4.30 -10.39
N PHE A 323 16.71 -3.35 -9.99
CA PHE A 323 16.89 -2.06 -10.66
C PHE A 323 17.32 -2.22 -12.13
N LEU A 324 18.31 -3.08 -12.41
CA LEU A 324 18.75 -3.35 -13.79
C LEU A 324 17.63 -3.97 -14.62
N LYS A 325 16.88 -4.92 -14.07
CA LYS A 325 15.73 -5.54 -14.76
C LYS A 325 14.66 -4.50 -15.08
N ALA A 326 14.30 -3.66 -14.10
CA ALA A 326 13.36 -2.57 -14.32
C ALA A 326 13.83 -1.64 -15.43
N THR A 327 15.10 -1.22 -15.41
CA THR A 327 15.68 -0.33 -16.42
C THR A 327 15.62 -0.93 -17.82
N VAL A 328 15.97 -2.21 -17.96
CA VAL A 328 15.93 -2.90 -19.26
C VAL A 328 14.50 -3.02 -19.78
N GLU A 329 13.58 -3.53 -18.95
CA GLU A 329 12.22 -3.80 -19.42
C GLU A 329 11.44 -2.51 -19.71
N ILE A 330 11.55 -1.49 -18.84
CA ILE A 330 10.93 -0.18 -19.08
C ILE A 330 11.58 0.52 -20.29
N GLY A 331 12.91 0.39 -20.44
CA GLY A 331 13.60 0.91 -21.62
C GLY A 331 13.15 0.28 -22.93
N LEU A 332 12.81 -1.02 -22.93
CA LEU A 332 12.27 -1.71 -24.10
C LEU A 332 10.85 -1.25 -24.50
N GLU A 333 10.09 -0.70 -23.56
CA GLU A 333 8.75 -0.13 -23.77
C GLU A 333 8.79 1.36 -24.14
N ASN A 334 9.99 2.01 -24.05
CA ASN A 334 10.13 3.42 -24.38
C ASN A 334 9.80 3.69 -25.84
N ARG A 335 8.95 4.72 -26.09
CA ARG A 335 8.45 5.04 -27.43
C ARG A 335 9.52 5.64 -28.36
N GLU A 336 10.51 6.31 -27.80
CA GLU A 336 11.54 7.01 -28.56
C GLU A 336 12.64 6.06 -29.06
N PHE A 337 13.15 5.20 -28.19
CA PHE A 337 14.34 4.36 -28.48
C PHE A 337 14.16 2.87 -28.20
N GLY A 338 13.00 2.43 -27.72
CA GLY A 338 12.78 1.02 -27.30
C GLY A 338 13.01 0.01 -28.43
N LYS A 339 12.75 0.40 -29.70
CA LYS A 339 13.07 -0.44 -30.88
C LYS A 339 14.58 -0.62 -31.02
N ASP A 340 15.32 0.48 -31.05
CA ASP A 340 16.78 0.47 -31.26
C ASP A 340 17.47 -0.22 -30.08
N PHE A 341 16.97 -0.02 -28.88
CA PHE A 341 17.46 -0.70 -27.68
C PHE A 341 17.24 -2.21 -27.76
N ARG A 342 16.11 -2.67 -28.26
CA ARG A 342 15.81 -4.10 -28.49
C ARG A 342 16.78 -4.71 -29.48
N ASP A 343 17.04 -4.01 -30.60
CA ASP A 343 17.97 -4.48 -31.64
C ASP A 343 19.41 -4.52 -31.12
N TYR A 344 19.81 -3.54 -30.32
CA TYR A 344 21.08 -3.56 -29.60
C TYR A 344 21.22 -4.77 -28.65
N LEU A 345 20.20 -5.04 -27.82
CA LEU A 345 20.22 -6.20 -26.90
C LEU A 345 20.30 -7.55 -27.65
N ARG A 346 19.64 -7.67 -28.81
CA ARG A 346 19.73 -8.87 -29.64
C ARG A 346 21.11 -9.07 -30.25
N ALA A 347 21.82 -7.99 -30.50
CA ALA A 347 23.17 -8.03 -31.05
C ALA A 347 24.24 -8.35 -30.00
N LEU A 348 23.93 -8.26 -28.70
CA LEU A 348 24.86 -8.64 -27.64
C LEU A 348 25.12 -10.15 -27.67
N LYS A 349 26.40 -10.52 -27.71
CA LYS A 349 26.86 -11.90 -27.51
C LYS A 349 26.94 -12.14 -25.99
N LEU A 350 25.92 -12.75 -25.42
CA LEU A 350 25.85 -13.14 -24.01
C LEU A 350 26.33 -14.57 -23.81
#